data_14ad81e76c9803ef18c4be8f43f5785f
#
_entry.id   14ad81e76c9803ef18c4be8f43f5785f
#
_cell.length_a   1.000
_cell.length_b   1.000
_cell.length_c   1.000
_cell.angle_alpha   90.00
_cell.angle_beta   90.00
_cell.angle_gamma   90.00
#
_symmetry.space_group_name_H-M   'P 1'
#
loop_
_entity.id
_entity.type
_entity.pdbx_description
1 polymer ?
#
loop_
_entity_poly.entity_id
_entity_poly.type
_entity_poly.pdbx_seq_one_letter_code
_entity_poly.pdbx_strand_id
1 'polypeptide(L)'
;NVVDAPKAAALGSTVPFRVAIMLLCGSRGFGHQIATDFLQLFLKVMEKKYGLKVLDRELACAPFNSAEGQDYFSAMKCAANMAFVNRQMILHMLRDVFSKVFGRSAEDLGMSMVYDVTHNTAKLEKHMIKGKMRELLVHRKGATRAFGPGMEGLPPRYKETGQPVIIGGSMETGSYLLSGLSTGAETFYTTAHGSGRTMSRHQAKKIYRGSKLLHDMEERGIYVR
;
A
#
# COMPACT_ATOMS: atom_id res chain seq x y z
N ASN A 1 17.65 7.10 9.64
CA ASN A 1 18.82 6.22 9.78
C ASN A 1 18.85 5.21 8.64
N VAL A 2 20.01 4.99 8.04
CA VAL A 2 20.25 3.98 7.00
C VAL A 2 20.83 2.73 7.68
N VAL A 3 20.16 1.58 7.48
CA VAL A 3 20.59 0.28 8.04
C VAL A 3 21.40 -0.53 7.01
N ASP A 4 20.98 -0.46 5.74
CA ASP A 4 21.61 -1.17 4.61
C ASP A 4 21.98 -0.13 3.55
N ALA A 5 23.22 0.30 3.54
CA ALA A 5 23.69 1.37 2.66
C ALA A 5 23.62 1.00 1.16
N PRO A 6 24.00 -0.20 0.70
CA PRO A 6 23.85 -0.60 -0.69
C PRO A 6 22.40 -0.57 -1.17
N LYS A 7 21.45 -1.10 -0.39
CA LYS A 7 20.03 -1.05 -0.72
C LYS A 7 19.48 0.37 -0.69
N ALA A 8 19.85 1.17 0.30
CA ALA A 8 19.47 2.57 0.36
C ALA A 8 19.92 3.34 -0.88
N ALA A 9 21.14 3.12 -1.35
CA ALA A 9 21.66 3.71 -2.57
C ALA A 9 20.84 3.31 -3.81
N ALA A 10 20.51 2.03 -3.96
CA ALA A 10 19.68 1.52 -5.05
C ALA A 10 18.26 2.11 -5.01
N LEU A 11 17.74 2.40 -3.81
CA LEU A 11 16.46 3.08 -3.60
C LEU A 11 16.55 4.61 -3.80
N GLY A 12 17.72 5.13 -4.14
CA GLY A 12 17.95 6.54 -4.41
C GLY A 12 18.39 7.38 -3.21
N SER A 13 18.68 6.77 -2.07
CA SER A 13 19.21 7.44 -0.89
C SER A 13 20.74 7.38 -0.88
N THR A 14 21.36 8.19 -1.73
CA THR A 14 22.82 8.17 -1.96
C THR A 14 23.59 9.21 -1.16
N VAL A 15 22.89 10.17 -0.55
CA VAL A 15 23.51 11.28 0.20
C VAL A 15 22.87 11.42 1.58
N PRO A 16 23.63 11.83 2.60
CA PRO A 16 23.08 12.14 3.91
C PRO A 16 22.10 13.32 3.83
N PHE A 17 21.19 13.41 4.81
CA PHE A 17 20.18 14.49 4.94
C PHE A 17 19.18 14.61 3.79
N ARG A 18 18.92 13.53 3.05
CA ARG A 18 17.88 13.53 2.04
C ARG A 18 16.49 13.51 2.69
N VAL A 19 15.62 14.39 2.24
CA VAL A 19 14.21 14.42 2.66
C VAL A 19 13.45 13.35 1.91
N ALA A 20 12.67 12.54 2.62
CA ALA A 20 11.74 11.57 2.05
C ALA A 20 10.29 12.04 2.26
N ILE A 21 9.50 12.02 1.19
CA ILE A 21 8.07 12.35 1.24
C ILE A 21 7.29 11.05 1.02
N MET A 22 6.39 10.71 1.94
CA MET A 22 5.51 9.56 1.84
C MET A 22 4.07 10.00 1.65
N LEU A 23 3.42 9.47 0.63
CA LEU A 23 2.01 9.70 0.33
C LEU A 23 1.21 8.42 0.63
N LEU A 24 0.10 8.55 1.33
CA LEU A 24 -0.85 7.47 1.54
C LEU A 24 -2.23 7.89 1.04
N CYS A 25 -2.60 7.46 -0.15
CA CYS A 25 -3.89 7.75 -0.76
C CYS A 25 -4.33 6.60 -1.67
N GLY A 26 -5.64 6.50 -1.92
CA GLY A 26 -6.24 5.45 -2.75
C GLY A 26 -7.27 6.01 -3.73
N SER A 27 -8.19 5.16 -4.18
CA SER A 27 -9.26 5.47 -5.12
C SER A 27 -10.39 6.33 -4.52
N ARG A 28 -10.29 6.70 -3.25
CA ARG A 28 -11.27 7.52 -2.53
C ARG A 28 -12.68 6.92 -2.61
N GLY A 29 -13.71 7.75 -2.79
CA GLY A 29 -15.10 7.33 -2.87
C GLY A 29 -15.40 6.31 -3.98
N PHE A 30 -14.67 6.36 -5.09
CA PHE A 30 -14.89 5.45 -6.22
C PHE A 30 -14.69 3.97 -5.84
N GLY A 31 -13.54 3.61 -5.31
CA GLY A 31 -13.30 2.22 -4.89
C GLY A 31 -14.12 1.81 -3.67
N HIS A 32 -14.46 2.75 -2.79
CA HIS A 32 -15.37 2.48 -1.67
C HIS A 32 -16.78 2.12 -2.18
N GLN A 33 -17.30 2.83 -3.18
CA GLN A 33 -18.59 2.55 -3.78
C GLN A 33 -18.60 1.17 -4.45
N ILE A 34 -17.59 0.87 -5.28
CA ILE A 34 -17.45 -0.46 -5.91
C ILE A 34 -17.46 -1.56 -4.83
N ALA A 35 -16.68 -1.42 -3.76
CA ALA A 35 -16.66 -2.42 -2.69
C ALA A 35 -18.02 -2.57 -2.01
N THR A 36 -18.76 -1.49 -1.80
CA THR A 36 -20.10 -1.51 -1.18
C THR A 36 -21.11 -2.21 -2.08
N ASP A 37 -21.15 -1.90 -3.36
CA ASP A 37 -22.10 -2.46 -4.31
C ASP A 37 -21.88 -3.97 -4.50
N PHE A 38 -20.63 -4.39 -4.67
CA PHE A 38 -20.30 -5.81 -4.82
C PHE A 38 -20.44 -6.60 -3.52
N LEU A 39 -20.21 -5.99 -2.35
CA LEU A 39 -20.50 -6.62 -1.07
C LEU A 39 -22.00 -7.00 -0.98
N GLN A 40 -22.88 -6.08 -1.33
CA GLN A 40 -24.33 -6.33 -1.34
C GLN A 40 -24.73 -7.37 -2.38
N LEU A 41 -24.15 -7.32 -3.58
CA LEU A 41 -24.38 -8.30 -4.64
C LEU A 41 -23.95 -9.71 -4.18
N PHE A 42 -22.75 -9.83 -3.64
CA PHE A 42 -22.19 -11.11 -3.20
C PHE A 42 -23.00 -11.75 -2.07
N LEU A 43 -23.49 -10.97 -1.09
CA LEU A 43 -24.37 -11.51 -0.04
C LEU A 43 -25.63 -12.16 -0.63
N LYS A 44 -26.25 -11.49 -1.64
CA LYS A 44 -27.42 -12.04 -2.34
C LYS A 44 -27.10 -13.29 -3.15
N VAL A 45 -25.96 -13.27 -3.87
CA VAL A 45 -25.51 -14.38 -4.72
C VAL A 45 -25.12 -15.60 -3.87
N MET A 46 -24.42 -15.38 -2.77
CA MET A 46 -24.04 -16.45 -1.84
C MET A 46 -25.27 -17.19 -1.31
N GLU A 47 -26.26 -16.47 -0.84
CA GLU A 47 -27.47 -17.06 -0.29
C GLU A 47 -28.33 -17.75 -1.38
N LYS A 48 -28.63 -17.04 -2.46
CA LYS A 48 -29.60 -17.51 -3.48
C LYS A 48 -29.02 -18.56 -4.44
N LYS A 49 -27.74 -18.39 -4.84
CA LYS A 49 -27.13 -19.23 -5.89
C LYS A 49 -26.27 -20.36 -5.33
N TYR A 50 -25.64 -20.14 -4.17
CA TYR A 50 -24.71 -21.09 -3.58
C TYR A 50 -25.18 -21.66 -2.24
N GLY A 51 -26.30 -21.20 -1.67
CA GLY A 51 -26.85 -21.68 -0.37
C GLY A 51 -25.90 -21.38 0.82
N LEU A 52 -25.01 -20.41 0.69
CA LEU A 52 -24.01 -20.08 1.68
C LEU A 52 -24.46 -18.87 2.52
N LYS A 53 -24.34 -18.97 3.83
CA LYS A 53 -24.53 -17.84 4.75
C LYS A 53 -23.19 -17.53 5.41
N VAL A 54 -22.87 -16.25 5.54
CA VAL A 54 -21.67 -15.78 6.25
C VAL A 54 -22.07 -15.19 7.60
N LEU A 55 -21.22 -15.41 8.60
CA LEU A 55 -21.39 -14.83 9.93
C LEU A 55 -21.15 -13.33 9.94
N ASP A 56 -20.20 -12.87 9.11
CA ASP A 56 -19.84 -11.47 8.95
C ASP A 56 -20.10 -11.06 7.50
N ARG A 57 -20.80 -9.95 7.31
CA ARG A 57 -21.10 -9.40 5.99
C ARG A 57 -19.84 -9.04 5.19
N GLU A 58 -18.76 -8.68 5.86
CA GLU A 58 -17.47 -8.36 5.23
C GLU A 58 -16.79 -9.60 4.62
N LEU A 59 -17.25 -10.82 4.96
CA LEU A 59 -16.79 -12.07 4.36
C LEU A 59 -17.55 -12.47 3.08
N ALA A 60 -18.40 -11.59 2.54
CA ALA A 60 -19.11 -11.86 1.30
C ALA A 60 -18.11 -12.14 0.17
N CYS A 61 -18.37 -13.21 -0.59
CA CYS A 61 -17.50 -13.65 -1.68
C CYS A 61 -18.33 -14.26 -2.83
N ALA A 62 -17.67 -14.39 -3.98
CA ALA A 62 -18.19 -15.17 -5.12
C ALA A 62 -17.03 -15.98 -5.71
N PRO A 63 -17.28 -17.14 -6.35
CA PRO A 63 -16.25 -17.86 -7.06
C PRO A 63 -15.59 -16.98 -8.12
N PHE A 64 -14.27 -16.99 -8.18
CA PHE A 64 -13.52 -16.12 -9.10
C PHE A 64 -13.97 -16.27 -10.56
N ASN A 65 -14.25 -17.51 -11.01
CA ASN A 65 -14.68 -17.80 -12.38
C ASN A 65 -16.19 -17.60 -12.64
N SER A 66 -16.94 -17.11 -11.66
CA SER A 66 -18.35 -16.72 -11.90
C SER A 66 -18.42 -15.36 -12.59
N ALA A 67 -19.56 -15.05 -13.23
CA ALA A 67 -19.78 -13.74 -13.84
C ALA A 67 -19.59 -12.62 -12.82
N GLU A 68 -20.20 -12.77 -11.65
CA GLU A 68 -20.13 -11.78 -10.56
C GLU A 68 -18.69 -11.60 -10.03
N GLY A 69 -17.89 -12.69 -9.96
CA GLY A 69 -16.49 -12.65 -9.56
C GLY A 69 -15.62 -11.91 -10.57
N GLN A 70 -15.83 -12.14 -11.88
CA GLN A 70 -15.11 -11.46 -12.96
C GLN A 70 -15.51 -9.99 -13.07
N ASP A 71 -16.77 -9.65 -12.90
CA ASP A 71 -17.25 -8.26 -12.89
C ASP A 71 -16.61 -7.48 -11.74
N TYR A 72 -16.60 -8.06 -10.53
CA TYR A 72 -15.91 -7.46 -9.39
C TYR A 72 -14.42 -7.29 -9.62
N PHE A 73 -13.76 -8.31 -10.15
CA PHE A 73 -12.33 -8.24 -10.42
C PHE A 73 -11.99 -7.14 -11.43
N SER A 74 -12.82 -6.94 -12.43
CA SER A 74 -12.69 -5.87 -13.42
C SER A 74 -12.93 -4.49 -12.80
N ALA A 75 -13.99 -4.33 -12.02
CA ALA A 75 -14.28 -3.09 -11.30
C ALA A 75 -13.20 -2.73 -10.29
N MET A 76 -12.66 -3.73 -9.55
CA MET A 76 -11.54 -3.55 -8.62
C MET A 76 -10.28 -3.06 -9.37
N LYS A 77 -9.98 -3.58 -10.56
CA LYS A 77 -8.86 -3.09 -11.40
C LYS A 77 -9.05 -1.63 -11.79
N CYS A 78 -10.26 -1.21 -12.15
CA CYS A 78 -10.56 0.20 -12.42
C CYS A 78 -10.30 1.08 -11.17
N ALA A 79 -10.74 0.64 -10.00
CA ALA A 79 -10.47 1.35 -8.74
C ALA A 79 -8.96 1.41 -8.42
N ALA A 80 -8.22 0.34 -8.67
CA ALA A 80 -6.77 0.32 -8.49
C ALA A 80 -6.07 1.31 -9.43
N ASN A 81 -6.46 1.35 -10.71
CA ASN A 81 -5.92 2.30 -11.68
C ASN A 81 -6.24 3.75 -11.27
N MET A 82 -7.48 4.03 -10.84
CA MET A 82 -7.85 5.35 -10.31
C MET A 82 -6.98 5.74 -9.11
N ALA A 83 -6.66 4.78 -8.22
CA ALA A 83 -5.77 5.04 -7.09
C ALA A 83 -4.36 5.43 -7.54
N PHE A 84 -3.80 4.78 -8.56
CA PHE A 84 -2.51 5.16 -9.14
C PHE A 84 -2.55 6.55 -9.75
N VAL A 85 -3.56 6.86 -10.55
CA VAL A 85 -3.73 8.20 -11.15
C VAL A 85 -3.82 9.26 -10.05
N ASN A 86 -4.63 9.03 -9.02
CA ASN A 86 -4.78 9.98 -7.91
C ASN A 86 -3.44 10.27 -7.21
N ARG A 87 -2.62 9.24 -6.94
CA ARG A 87 -1.30 9.43 -6.33
C ARG A 87 -0.32 10.17 -7.26
N GLN A 88 -0.37 9.90 -8.57
CA GLN A 88 0.44 10.64 -9.55
C GLN A 88 0.05 12.12 -9.61
N MET A 89 -1.23 12.43 -9.55
CA MET A 89 -1.71 13.82 -9.49
C MET A 89 -1.23 14.52 -8.21
N ILE A 90 -1.32 13.85 -7.06
CA ILE A 90 -0.81 14.40 -5.79
C ILE A 90 0.70 14.63 -5.86
N LEU A 91 1.45 13.69 -6.44
CA LEU A 91 2.90 13.86 -6.63
C LEU A 91 3.23 15.05 -7.53
N HIS A 92 2.47 15.24 -8.61
CA HIS A 92 2.61 16.41 -9.49
C HIS A 92 2.38 17.71 -8.72
N MET A 93 1.28 17.81 -7.98
CA MET A 93 0.98 18.98 -7.15
C MET A 93 2.05 19.25 -6.09
N LEU A 94 2.62 18.21 -5.50
CA LEU A 94 3.73 18.35 -4.56
C LEU A 94 4.98 18.93 -5.22
N ARG A 95 5.35 18.46 -6.42
CA ARG A 95 6.47 19.02 -7.17
C ARG A 95 6.26 20.50 -7.45
N ASP A 96 5.05 20.90 -7.84
CA ASP A 96 4.72 22.30 -8.06
C ASP A 96 4.86 23.15 -6.78
N VAL A 97 4.38 22.63 -5.65
CA VAL A 97 4.51 23.33 -4.36
C VAL A 97 5.98 23.49 -3.98
N PHE A 98 6.78 22.44 -4.08
CA PHE A 98 8.21 22.49 -3.77
C PHE A 98 8.94 23.45 -4.72
N SER A 99 8.65 23.41 -6.00
CA SER A 99 9.24 24.33 -6.98
C SER A 99 8.93 25.79 -6.64
N LYS A 100 7.70 26.12 -6.24
CA LYS A 100 7.30 27.45 -5.82
C LYS A 100 7.99 27.88 -4.52
N VAL A 101 8.07 27.00 -3.53
CA VAL A 101 8.67 27.33 -2.21
C VAL A 101 10.18 27.55 -2.33
N PHE A 102 10.87 26.74 -3.12
CA PHE A 102 12.33 26.80 -3.24
C PHE A 102 12.84 27.60 -4.43
N GLY A 103 11.96 28.10 -5.30
CA GLY A 103 12.33 28.88 -6.49
C GLY A 103 13.16 28.06 -7.51
N ARG A 104 13.01 26.74 -7.52
CA ARG A 104 13.79 25.81 -8.38
C ARG A 104 12.87 24.75 -8.95
N SER A 105 13.22 24.18 -10.10
CA SER A 105 12.45 23.08 -10.67
C SER A 105 12.51 21.81 -9.80
N ALA A 106 11.52 20.94 -9.94
CA ALA A 106 11.51 19.66 -9.23
C ALA A 106 12.73 18.78 -9.60
N GLU A 107 13.17 18.87 -10.83
CA GLU A 107 14.38 18.23 -11.37
C GLU A 107 15.63 18.75 -10.69
N ASP A 108 15.79 20.09 -10.60
CA ASP A 108 16.93 20.73 -9.92
C ASP A 108 16.97 20.43 -8.42
N LEU A 109 15.80 20.20 -7.80
CA LEU A 109 15.67 19.73 -6.42
C LEU A 109 15.96 18.22 -6.29
N GLY A 110 16.14 17.50 -7.39
CA GLY A 110 16.36 16.05 -7.39
C GLY A 110 15.15 15.24 -6.91
N MET A 111 13.93 15.77 -7.10
CA MET A 111 12.70 15.10 -6.66
C MET A 111 12.36 13.90 -7.57
N SER A 112 12.70 12.71 -7.14
CA SER A 112 12.42 11.46 -7.85
C SER A 112 11.42 10.60 -7.06
N MET A 113 10.55 9.89 -7.80
CA MET A 113 9.68 8.89 -7.20
C MET A 113 10.46 7.60 -6.96
N VAL A 114 10.49 7.12 -5.73
CA VAL A 114 11.09 5.83 -5.39
C VAL A 114 10.18 4.70 -5.85
N TYR A 115 8.96 4.64 -5.34
CA TYR A 115 8.03 3.57 -5.68
C TYR A 115 6.57 3.96 -5.40
N ASP A 116 5.64 3.31 -6.09
CA ASP A 116 4.20 3.39 -5.84
C ASP A 116 3.64 1.97 -5.67
N VAL A 117 2.99 1.70 -4.54
CA VAL A 117 2.50 0.37 -4.16
C VAL A 117 1.07 0.42 -3.65
N THR A 118 0.32 -0.64 -3.94
CA THR A 118 -1.03 -0.86 -3.40
C THR A 118 -1.00 -1.84 -2.22
N HIS A 119 -1.88 -1.64 -1.24
CA HIS A 119 -2.01 -2.49 -0.05
C HIS A 119 -3.42 -3.08 0.16
N ASN A 120 -4.33 -2.83 -0.79
CA ASN A 120 -5.68 -3.40 -0.83
C ASN A 120 -5.98 -3.78 -2.29
N THR A 121 -5.69 -5.01 -2.66
CA THR A 121 -5.84 -5.49 -4.04
C THR A 121 -5.81 -7.01 -4.11
N ALA A 122 -6.29 -7.56 -5.20
CA ALA A 122 -6.08 -8.94 -5.59
C ALA A 122 -5.37 -8.99 -6.95
N LYS A 123 -4.39 -9.89 -7.09
CA LYS A 123 -3.61 -10.05 -8.33
C LYS A 123 -3.44 -11.53 -8.66
N LEU A 124 -3.50 -11.86 -9.94
CA LEU A 124 -3.06 -13.15 -10.43
C LEU A 124 -1.54 -13.19 -10.42
N GLU A 125 -0.98 -14.15 -9.72
CA GLU A 125 0.47 -14.31 -9.53
C GLU A 125 0.84 -15.80 -9.59
N LYS A 126 2.03 -16.08 -10.13
CA LYS A 126 2.56 -17.45 -10.18
C LYS A 126 3.42 -17.72 -8.95
N HIS A 127 3.06 -18.76 -8.22
CA HIS A 127 3.79 -19.20 -7.02
C HIS A 127 4.05 -20.69 -7.02
N MET A 128 5.17 -21.10 -6.42
CA MET A 128 5.53 -22.50 -6.23
C MET A 128 4.74 -23.05 -5.04
N ILE A 129 3.85 -24.03 -5.30
CA ILE A 129 3.02 -24.70 -4.29
C ILE A 129 3.29 -26.19 -4.35
N LYS A 130 3.83 -26.74 -3.27
CA LYS A 130 4.14 -28.18 -3.16
C LYS A 130 4.90 -28.70 -4.39
N GLY A 131 5.95 -27.98 -4.79
CA GLY A 131 6.82 -28.34 -5.92
C GLY A 131 6.22 -28.10 -7.33
N LYS A 132 5.06 -27.47 -7.43
CA LYS A 132 4.42 -27.16 -8.73
C LYS A 132 4.13 -25.66 -8.83
N MET A 133 4.43 -25.07 -9.99
CA MET A 133 4.05 -23.69 -10.29
C MET A 133 2.53 -23.62 -10.49
N ARG A 134 1.87 -22.74 -9.73
CA ARG A 134 0.43 -22.47 -9.82
C ARG A 134 0.16 -20.99 -9.96
N GLU A 135 -0.84 -20.66 -10.76
CA GLU A 135 -1.41 -19.31 -10.80
C GLU A 135 -2.46 -19.19 -9.71
N LEU A 136 -2.31 -18.19 -8.86
CA LEU A 136 -3.16 -17.91 -7.71
C LEU A 136 -3.68 -16.48 -7.77
N LEU A 137 -4.92 -16.26 -7.31
CA LEU A 137 -5.43 -14.94 -7.03
C LEU A 137 -5.01 -14.54 -5.60
N VAL A 138 -3.92 -13.81 -5.49
CA VAL A 138 -3.36 -13.40 -4.20
C VAL A 138 -4.06 -12.13 -3.71
N HIS A 139 -4.81 -12.26 -2.62
CA HIS A 139 -5.49 -11.15 -1.95
C HIS A 139 -4.57 -10.50 -0.92
N ARG A 140 -4.42 -9.18 -0.99
CA ARG A 140 -3.72 -8.38 0.00
C ARG A 140 -4.65 -7.30 0.54
N LYS A 141 -4.92 -7.33 1.84
CA LYS A 141 -5.72 -6.34 2.57
C LYS A 141 -4.92 -5.84 3.76
N GLY A 142 -4.56 -4.57 3.73
CA GLY A 142 -3.64 -4.03 4.73
C GLY A 142 -2.24 -4.68 4.65
N ALA A 143 -1.85 -5.14 3.47
CA ALA A 143 -0.60 -5.81 3.20
C ALA A 143 -0.11 -5.44 1.80
N THR A 144 1.21 -5.42 1.58
CA THR A 144 1.82 -5.08 0.31
C THR A 144 2.60 -6.25 -0.29
N ARG A 145 2.73 -6.24 -1.61
CA ARG A 145 3.63 -7.14 -2.32
C ARG A 145 5.08 -6.74 -2.02
N ALA A 146 5.92 -7.73 -1.76
CA ALA A 146 7.34 -7.56 -1.42
C ALA A 146 8.19 -8.57 -2.20
N PHE A 147 8.17 -8.52 -3.52
CA PHE A 147 8.93 -9.42 -4.38
C PHE A 147 10.43 -9.29 -4.12
N GLY A 148 11.09 -10.44 -3.98
CA GLY A 148 12.53 -10.51 -3.81
C GLY A 148 13.30 -10.25 -5.10
N PRO A 149 14.64 -10.15 -5.02
CA PRO A 149 15.50 -9.99 -6.19
C PRO A 149 15.24 -11.07 -7.25
N GLY A 150 15.34 -10.69 -8.51
CA GLY A 150 15.20 -11.59 -9.66
C GLY A 150 13.79 -11.99 -10.03
N MET A 151 12.78 -11.67 -9.22
CA MET A 151 11.39 -12.06 -9.51
C MET A 151 10.83 -11.31 -10.73
N GLU A 152 10.00 -12.02 -11.50
CA GLU A 152 9.26 -11.47 -12.63
C GLU A 152 8.30 -10.35 -12.17
N GLY A 153 8.15 -9.30 -12.98
CA GLY A 153 7.27 -8.16 -12.65
C GLY A 153 7.92 -7.10 -11.77
N LEU A 154 9.22 -7.20 -11.47
CA LEU A 154 9.99 -6.09 -10.89
C LEU A 154 10.43 -5.11 -11.98
N PRO A 155 10.34 -3.78 -11.75
CA PRO A 155 10.99 -2.81 -12.60
C PRO A 155 12.50 -3.08 -12.70
N PRO A 156 13.15 -2.80 -13.87
CA PRO A 156 14.57 -3.06 -14.06
C PRO A 156 15.45 -2.51 -12.95
N ARG A 157 15.15 -1.30 -12.47
CA ARG A 157 15.87 -0.62 -11.38
C ARG A 157 15.94 -1.43 -10.08
N TYR A 158 14.95 -2.28 -9.81
CA TYR A 158 14.83 -3.02 -8.55
C TYR A 158 15.03 -4.54 -8.72
N LYS A 159 15.48 -4.96 -9.89
CA LYS A 159 15.65 -6.37 -10.21
C LYS A 159 16.68 -7.06 -9.30
N GLU A 160 17.73 -6.35 -8.92
CA GLU A 160 18.79 -6.87 -8.06
C GLU A 160 18.53 -6.66 -6.56
N THR A 161 17.78 -5.61 -6.20
CA THR A 161 17.57 -5.24 -4.80
C THR A 161 16.26 -5.73 -4.20
N GLY A 162 15.33 -6.18 -5.04
CA GLY A 162 13.96 -6.50 -4.67
C GLY A 162 13.04 -5.28 -4.66
N GLN A 163 11.76 -5.54 -4.55
CA GLN A 163 10.71 -4.52 -4.59
C GLN A 163 10.80 -3.58 -3.39
N PRO A 164 10.76 -2.25 -3.60
CA PRO A 164 10.62 -1.30 -2.49
C PRO A 164 9.31 -1.52 -1.73
N VAL A 165 9.40 -1.53 -0.42
CA VAL A 165 8.28 -1.72 0.51
C VAL A 165 8.23 -0.55 1.48
N ILE A 166 7.07 0.06 1.62
CA ILE A 166 6.84 1.17 2.53
C ILE A 166 6.02 0.65 3.71
N ILE A 167 6.58 0.75 4.92
CA ILE A 167 5.84 0.47 6.16
C ILE A 167 5.61 1.77 6.89
N GLY A 168 4.35 2.22 6.92
CA GLY A 168 3.94 3.39 7.67
C GLY A 168 3.92 3.11 9.16
N GLY A 169 4.67 3.88 9.92
CA GLY A 169 4.63 3.88 11.36
C GLY A 169 3.65 4.90 11.93
N SER A 170 3.68 5.08 13.25
CA SER A 170 3.07 6.22 13.91
C SER A 170 3.97 7.45 13.77
N MET A 171 3.45 8.62 14.14
CA MET A 171 4.28 9.83 14.20
C MET A 171 5.45 9.67 15.18
N GLU A 172 5.29 8.85 16.19
CA GLU A 172 6.32 8.60 17.21
C GLU A 172 7.37 7.58 16.76
N THR A 173 6.96 6.51 16.06
CA THR A 173 7.85 5.41 15.66
C THR A 173 8.52 5.62 14.30
N GLY A 174 8.04 6.60 13.51
CA GLY A 174 8.50 6.85 12.15
C GLY A 174 8.04 5.77 11.16
N SER A 175 8.49 5.91 9.92
CA SER A 175 8.17 5.00 8.80
C SER A 175 9.45 4.41 8.24
N TYR A 176 9.32 3.27 7.56
CA TYR A 176 10.46 2.52 7.04
C TYR A 176 10.31 2.28 5.53
N LEU A 177 11.38 2.48 4.81
CA LEU A 177 11.54 2.03 3.43
C LEU A 177 12.43 0.78 3.45
N LEU A 178 11.88 -0.33 3.00
CA LEU A 178 12.50 -1.65 3.00
C LEU A 178 12.57 -2.20 1.57
N SER A 179 13.16 -3.36 1.39
CA SER A 179 13.11 -4.11 0.13
C SER A 179 12.66 -5.56 0.36
N GLY A 180 11.95 -6.12 -0.63
CA GLY A 180 11.55 -7.51 -0.61
C GLY A 180 12.74 -8.47 -0.59
N LEU A 181 12.57 -9.63 0.04
CA LEU A 181 13.59 -10.66 0.16
C LEU A 181 13.23 -11.89 -0.67
N SER A 182 14.23 -12.65 -1.10
CA SER A 182 14.06 -13.94 -1.80
C SER A 182 13.39 -15.02 -0.93
N THR A 183 13.46 -14.87 0.40
CA THR A 183 12.89 -15.81 1.37
C THR A 183 11.37 -15.64 1.60
N GLY A 184 10.71 -14.71 0.91
CA GLY A 184 9.29 -14.39 1.12
C GLY A 184 8.27 -15.40 0.56
N ALA A 185 8.70 -16.56 0.04
CA ALA A 185 7.81 -17.51 -0.64
C ALA A 185 6.66 -18.03 0.23
N GLU A 186 6.88 -18.28 1.52
CA GLU A 186 5.87 -18.77 2.47
C GLU A 186 4.71 -17.79 2.67
N THR A 187 4.94 -16.51 2.48
CA THR A 187 3.93 -15.45 2.59
C THR A 187 3.46 -14.95 1.22
N PHE A 188 3.69 -15.69 0.15
CA PHE A 188 3.45 -15.21 -1.23
C PHE A 188 4.13 -13.86 -1.50
N TYR A 189 5.33 -13.67 -0.96
CA TYR A 189 6.06 -12.40 -1.02
C TYR A 189 5.19 -11.21 -0.59
N THR A 190 4.56 -11.36 0.55
CA THR A 190 3.67 -10.35 1.15
C THR A 190 4.24 -9.87 2.48
N THR A 191 4.13 -8.58 2.75
CA THR A 191 4.53 -7.97 4.02
C THR A 191 3.46 -7.00 4.54
N ALA A 192 3.55 -6.62 5.80
CA ALA A 192 2.72 -5.59 6.39
C ALA A 192 2.86 -4.26 5.63
N HIS A 193 1.83 -3.40 5.68
CA HIS A 193 1.86 -2.06 5.09
C HIS A 193 2.05 -0.95 6.13
N GLY A 194 1.97 -1.28 7.40
CA GLY A 194 2.06 -0.33 8.50
C GLY A 194 2.09 -1.00 9.86
N SER A 195 2.34 -0.22 10.89
CA SER A 195 2.45 -0.67 12.28
C SER A 195 1.12 -1.12 12.91
N GLY A 196 0.00 -0.92 12.21
CA GLY A 196 -1.32 -1.20 12.77
C GLY A 196 -1.74 -0.18 13.84
N ARG A 197 -2.74 -0.55 14.63
CA ARG A 197 -3.28 0.26 15.73
C ARG A 197 -3.45 -0.59 16.97
N THR A 198 -3.09 -0.06 18.12
CA THR A 198 -3.32 -0.72 19.41
C THR A 198 -4.74 -0.52 19.93
N MET A 199 -5.45 0.50 19.44
CA MET A 199 -6.81 0.83 19.83
C MET A 199 -7.62 1.51 18.72
N SER A 200 -8.95 1.53 18.86
CA SER A 200 -9.83 2.23 17.93
C SER A 200 -9.68 3.76 18.05
N ARG A 201 -10.06 4.49 16.97
CA ARG A 201 -10.10 5.97 17.00
C ARG A 201 -10.98 6.51 18.12
N HIS A 202 -12.09 5.82 18.40
CA HIS A 202 -13.02 6.22 19.45
C HIS A 202 -12.40 6.08 20.85
N GLN A 203 -11.70 4.99 21.13
CA GLN A 203 -10.94 4.81 22.36
C GLN A 203 -9.82 5.82 22.51
N ALA A 204 -9.03 6.06 21.44
CA ALA A 204 -7.97 7.04 21.47
C ALA A 204 -8.47 8.45 21.81
N LYS A 205 -9.62 8.88 21.23
CA LYS A 205 -10.22 10.19 21.53
C LYS A 205 -10.68 10.33 22.99
N LYS A 206 -11.00 9.23 23.68
CA LYS A 206 -11.37 9.25 25.11
C LYS A 206 -10.16 9.38 26.02
N ILE A 207 -9.02 8.84 25.63
CA ILE A 207 -7.80 8.75 26.45
C ILE A 207 -6.88 9.94 26.21
N TYR A 208 -6.73 10.36 24.96
CA TYR A 208 -5.77 11.40 24.57
C TYR A 208 -6.46 12.71 24.24
N ARG A 209 -5.95 13.80 24.82
CA ARG A 209 -6.33 15.17 24.44
C ARG A 209 -5.43 15.60 23.26
N GLY A 210 -6.04 15.98 22.14
CA GLY A 210 -5.31 16.32 20.91
C GLY A 210 -4.30 17.44 21.09
N SER A 211 -4.65 18.50 21.85
CA SER A 211 -3.75 19.64 22.12
C SER A 211 -2.49 19.22 22.88
N LYS A 212 -2.62 18.34 23.89
CA LYS A 212 -1.47 17.83 24.63
C LYS A 212 -0.58 16.98 23.74
N LEU A 213 -1.18 16.09 22.92
CA LEU A 213 -0.43 15.25 22.00
C LEU A 213 0.37 16.07 20.97
N LEU A 214 -0.22 17.14 20.44
CA LEU A 214 0.47 18.05 19.53
C LEU A 214 1.68 18.73 20.19
N HIS A 215 1.53 19.20 21.42
CA HIS A 215 2.62 19.81 22.19
C HIS A 215 3.75 18.80 22.46
N ASP A 216 3.42 17.61 22.95
CA ASP A 216 4.39 16.54 23.23
C ASP A 216 5.16 16.10 21.94
N MET A 217 4.52 16.16 20.77
CA MET A 217 5.16 15.89 19.48
C MET A 217 6.08 17.02 19.06
N GLU A 218 5.66 18.27 19.22
CA GLU A 218 6.46 19.45 18.86
C GLU A 218 7.75 19.52 19.67
N GLU A 219 7.71 19.21 20.98
CA GLU A 219 8.90 19.10 21.82
C GLU A 219 9.92 18.06 21.32
N ARG A 220 9.46 17.05 20.58
CA ARG A 220 10.30 16.02 19.92
C ARG A 220 10.73 16.42 18.50
N GLY A 221 10.41 17.64 18.05
CA GLY A 221 10.69 18.10 16.69
C GLY A 221 9.77 17.49 15.62
N ILE A 222 8.60 16.96 16.02
CA ILE A 222 7.60 16.39 15.11
C ILE A 222 6.44 17.35 14.97
N TYR A 223 6.34 17.98 13.81
CA TYR A 223 5.30 18.96 13.53
C TYR A 223 4.08 18.32 12.89
N VAL A 224 2.91 18.47 13.50
CA VAL A 224 1.63 17.93 13.04
C VAL A 224 0.65 19.06 12.77
N ARG A 225 0.01 19.04 11.58
CA ARG A 225 -1.00 20.03 11.18
C ARG A 225 -2.24 19.34 10.61
#